data_9c49f44a9e036ba5b9df77de8533905f
#
_entry.id   9c49f44a9e036ba5b9df77de8533905f
#
_cell.length_a   1.000
_cell.length_b   1.000
_cell.length_c   1.000
_cell.angle_alpha   90.00
_cell.angle_beta   90.00
_cell.angle_gamma   90.00
#
_symmetry.space_group_name_H-M   'P 1'
#
loop_
_entity.id
_entity.type
_entity.pdbx_description
1 polymer ?
#
loop_
_entity_poly.entity_id
_entity_poly.type
_entity_poly.pdbx_seq_one_letter_code
_entity_poly.pdbx_strand_id
1 'polypeptide(L)'
;EGVFLHTNVETPYGTVRATNGGFMRYNPTRHHLERVAQLSIPNPWGIAFDKWGQNFFAETSGPDMRWMMPGSTKNRYGQTGHKSFTLIEEKHLVRPTSGLEFVSSRHFPDNVQGDFLINNTIGFLGMKQHQLTDDGTGYKSKHRQDLIVSKDRNFRPVDMEFAPDGSLFLIDWHNILIGHMQHNARDPLRDHTHGRVYRVTYPSRPLVTPAKVYGASIDQLLDNLKLPEYRTRYRVRRELRGRKAADVLPKVTAWVAKLNKDEADYEHHVLEALWVTWGLNKVDQKLLNQLLQAKDYHVRAAAVKVLRYTGHQVKNQAALLAKAVEDEHGRVRMEAFVAASWLPKETALPILALAKNHPLDTWMDKPYEIAVAHASGVNVLKIKTQLLSLR
;
A
#
# COMPACT_ATOMS: atom_id res chain seq x y z
N GLU A 1 1.81 -9.43 10.03
CA GLU A 1 1.37 -10.56 10.85
C GLU A 1 1.26 -11.80 9.98
N GLY A 2 1.93 -12.85 10.35
CA GLY A 2 1.99 -14.11 9.60
C GLY A 2 1.18 -15.24 10.24
N VAL A 3 1.70 -16.43 10.19
CA VAL A 3 1.09 -17.76 10.45
C VAL A 3 0.48 -17.99 11.84
N PHE A 4 0.36 -17.00 12.69
CA PHE A 4 -0.30 -17.16 13.98
C PHE A 4 -1.81 -17.32 13.84
N LEU A 5 -2.38 -18.31 14.50
CA LEU A 5 -3.83 -18.56 14.47
C LEU A 5 -4.59 -17.38 15.06
N HIS A 6 -4.06 -16.77 16.11
CA HIS A 6 -4.66 -15.63 16.80
C HIS A 6 -3.60 -14.66 17.27
N THR A 7 -3.82 -13.37 16.99
CA THR A 7 -3.00 -12.27 17.49
C THR A 7 -3.86 -11.34 18.31
N ASN A 8 -3.39 -11.00 19.51
CA ASN A 8 -3.99 -9.98 20.35
C ASN A 8 -2.96 -8.90 20.63
N VAL A 9 -3.29 -7.67 20.28
CA VAL A 9 -2.47 -6.49 20.60
C VAL A 9 -3.25 -5.59 21.54
N GLU A 10 -2.78 -5.46 22.77
CA GLU A 10 -3.38 -4.55 23.74
C GLU A 10 -3.01 -3.10 23.38
N THR A 11 -4.02 -2.23 23.37
CA THR A 11 -3.85 -0.79 23.11
C THR A 11 -4.63 0.03 24.12
N PRO A 12 -4.33 1.34 24.27
CA PRO A 12 -5.13 2.23 25.12
C PRO A 12 -6.62 2.29 24.73
N TYR A 13 -6.95 1.85 23.51
CA TYR A 13 -8.31 1.88 22.95
C TYR A 13 -8.98 0.49 22.92
N GLY A 14 -8.38 -0.48 23.59
CA GLY A 14 -8.84 -1.87 23.61
C GLY A 14 -7.96 -2.81 22.81
N THR A 15 -8.34 -4.09 22.78
CA THR A 15 -7.59 -5.16 22.13
C THR A 15 -7.89 -5.19 20.63
N VAL A 16 -6.85 -5.09 19.80
CA VAL A 16 -6.93 -5.32 18.36
C VAL A 16 -6.57 -6.77 18.06
N ARG A 17 -7.46 -7.50 17.42
CA ARG A 17 -7.31 -8.93 17.13
C ARG A 17 -7.21 -9.21 15.65
N ALA A 18 -6.35 -10.17 15.29
CA ALA A 18 -6.24 -10.74 13.96
C ALA A 18 -6.24 -12.26 14.02
N THR A 19 -6.56 -12.90 12.90
CA THR A 19 -6.63 -14.37 12.75
C THR A 19 -5.92 -14.76 11.46
N ASN A 20 -4.98 -15.70 11.53
CA ASN A 20 -4.33 -16.31 10.39
C ASN A 20 -3.74 -15.30 9.37
N GLY A 21 -3.03 -14.33 9.89
CA GLY A 21 -2.39 -13.27 9.09
C GLY A 21 -3.25 -12.03 8.90
N GLY A 22 -2.59 -10.94 8.60
CA GLY A 22 -3.24 -9.65 8.38
C GLY A 22 -2.23 -8.51 8.39
N PHE A 23 -2.70 -7.33 8.01
CA PHE A 23 -1.90 -6.11 8.04
C PHE A 23 -2.46 -5.15 9.07
N MET A 24 -1.56 -4.57 9.85
CA MET A 24 -1.88 -3.58 10.86
C MET A 24 -1.24 -2.25 10.52
N ARG A 25 -1.92 -1.17 10.87
CA ARG A 25 -1.47 0.20 10.76
C ARG A 25 -1.38 0.82 12.14
N TYR A 26 -0.22 1.33 12.46
CA TYR A 26 0.01 2.04 13.72
C TYR A 26 0.21 3.55 13.48
N ASN A 27 -0.54 4.36 14.22
CA ASN A 27 -0.35 5.80 14.26
C ASN A 27 0.39 6.17 15.56
N PRO A 28 1.69 6.53 15.48
CA PRO A 28 2.49 6.76 16.68
C PRO A 28 2.09 8.04 17.44
N THR A 29 1.53 9.03 16.77
CA THR A 29 1.09 10.28 17.40
C THR A 29 -0.16 10.10 18.27
N ARG A 30 -1.03 9.17 17.88
CA ARG A 30 -2.27 8.86 18.58
C ARG A 30 -2.20 7.58 19.39
N HIS A 31 -1.09 6.85 19.32
CA HIS A 31 -0.94 5.48 19.87
C HIS A 31 -2.08 4.55 19.43
N HIS A 32 -2.58 4.77 18.20
CA HIS A 32 -3.73 4.06 17.67
C HIS A 32 -3.27 2.97 16.69
N LEU A 33 -3.67 1.73 16.98
CA LEU A 33 -3.46 0.57 16.11
C LEU A 33 -4.79 0.14 15.53
N GLU A 34 -4.80 -0.12 14.24
CA GLU A 34 -5.96 -0.67 13.54
C GLU A 34 -5.56 -1.80 12.61
N ARG A 35 -6.44 -2.77 12.45
CA ARG A 35 -6.28 -3.82 11.45
C ARG A 35 -6.68 -3.28 10.08
N VAL A 36 -5.70 -3.14 9.18
CA VAL A 36 -5.91 -2.60 7.83
C VAL A 36 -6.53 -3.64 6.91
N ALA A 37 -6.08 -4.87 6.99
CA ALA A 37 -6.63 -5.96 6.22
C ALA A 37 -6.53 -7.27 7.01
N GLN A 38 -7.59 -8.08 6.95
CA GLN A 38 -7.61 -9.45 7.40
C GLN A 38 -7.72 -10.33 6.16
N LEU A 39 -6.62 -10.96 5.81
CA LEU A 39 -6.50 -11.80 4.62
C LEU A 39 -5.97 -13.17 5.04
N SER A 40 -6.27 -14.20 4.24
CA SER A 40 -5.64 -15.51 4.40
C SER A 40 -4.24 -15.44 3.77
N ILE A 41 -3.28 -14.94 4.54
CA ILE A 41 -1.88 -14.75 4.16
C ILE A 41 -0.98 -15.35 5.23
N PRO A 42 -0.89 -16.68 5.33
CA PRO A 42 -0.14 -17.31 6.38
C PRO A 42 1.34 -16.91 6.39
N ASN A 43 1.87 -16.45 5.27
CA ASN A 43 3.29 -16.16 5.13
C ASN A 43 3.55 -14.86 4.32
N PRO A 44 3.13 -13.67 4.84
CA PRO A 44 3.39 -12.40 4.18
C PRO A 44 4.88 -12.09 4.21
N TRP A 45 5.45 -11.85 3.04
CA TRP A 45 6.88 -11.54 2.91
C TRP A 45 7.15 -10.47 1.85
N GLY A 46 6.49 -9.39 1.94
CA GLY A 46 6.69 -8.21 1.12
C GLY A 46 5.50 -7.29 1.19
N ILE A 47 5.77 -6.02 1.37
CA ILE A 47 4.78 -4.95 1.29
C ILE A 47 5.40 -3.77 0.54
N ALA A 48 4.69 -3.25 -0.44
CA ALA A 48 5.11 -2.09 -1.19
C ALA A 48 3.94 -1.15 -1.44
N PHE A 49 4.26 0.09 -1.79
CA PHE A 49 3.28 1.12 -2.07
C PHE A 49 3.58 1.73 -3.43
N ASP A 50 2.55 1.94 -4.23
CA ASP A 50 2.70 2.68 -5.48
C ASP A 50 2.82 4.20 -5.26
N LYS A 51 2.99 4.95 -6.35
CA LYS A 51 3.07 6.42 -6.35
C LYS A 51 1.88 7.08 -5.63
N TRP A 52 0.71 6.43 -5.64
CA TRP A 52 -0.56 6.94 -5.13
C TRP A 52 -0.91 6.45 -3.73
N GLY A 53 0.00 5.69 -3.11
CA GLY A 53 -0.19 5.14 -1.77
C GLY A 53 -1.13 3.94 -1.71
N GLN A 54 -1.35 3.24 -2.84
CA GLN A 54 -2.02 1.97 -2.84
C GLN A 54 -1.10 0.88 -2.27
N ASN A 55 -1.67 -0.05 -1.53
CA ASN A 55 -0.91 -1.07 -0.80
C ASN A 55 -0.87 -2.37 -1.59
N PHE A 56 0.32 -2.92 -1.77
CA PHE A 56 0.53 -4.23 -2.38
C PHE A 56 1.29 -5.14 -1.42
N PHE A 57 1.08 -6.43 -1.53
CA PHE A 57 1.78 -7.41 -0.72
C PHE A 57 2.14 -8.65 -1.52
N ALA A 58 3.21 -9.32 -1.10
CA ALA A 58 3.60 -10.63 -1.61
C ALA A 58 3.33 -11.70 -0.56
N GLU A 59 2.77 -12.82 -0.99
CA GLU A 59 2.49 -13.98 -0.16
C GLU A 59 3.37 -15.14 -0.62
N THR A 60 4.16 -15.67 0.32
CA THR A 60 5.21 -16.67 0.03
C THR A 60 4.65 -18.03 -0.30
N SER A 61 3.61 -18.48 0.39
CA SER A 61 3.03 -19.82 0.21
C SER A 61 2.22 -19.92 -1.08
N GLY A 62 1.54 -18.84 -1.47
CA GLY A 62 0.74 -18.72 -2.68
C GLY A 62 1.51 -18.22 -3.91
N PRO A 63 2.82 -18.12 -3.90
CA PRO A 63 3.83 -17.48 -4.75
C PRO A 63 3.33 -16.28 -5.57
N ASP A 64 2.57 -15.41 -4.98
CA ASP A 64 1.93 -14.33 -5.71
C ASP A 64 2.15 -12.94 -5.09
N MET A 65 1.84 -11.94 -5.89
CA MET A 65 1.72 -10.54 -5.50
C MET A 65 0.29 -10.09 -5.72
N ARG A 66 -0.25 -9.33 -4.78
CA ARG A 66 -1.64 -8.86 -4.80
C ARG A 66 -1.75 -7.40 -4.41
N TRP A 67 -2.73 -6.73 -5.00
CA TRP A 67 -3.22 -5.46 -4.47
C TRP A 67 -4.06 -5.73 -3.22
N MET A 68 -3.74 -5.04 -2.13
CA MET A 68 -4.47 -5.19 -0.86
C MET A 68 -5.90 -4.65 -0.97
N MET A 69 -6.21 -3.96 -2.07
CA MET A 69 -7.43 -3.17 -2.27
C MET A 69 -7.57 -2.12 -1.14
N PRO A 70 -8.62 -1.36 -1.03
CA PRO A 70 -8.92 -0.57 0.15
C PRO A 70 -9.26 -1.46 1.35
N GLY A 71 -8.46 -2.45 1.61
CA GLY A 71 -8.52 -3.72 2.30
C GLY A 71 -9.17 -3.83 3.65
N SER A 72 -9.73 -2.83 4.13
CA SER A 72 -10.27 -2.89 5.46
C SER A 72 -11.71 -2.46 5.47
N THR A 73 -12.44 -3.17 4.70
CA THR A 73 -13.74 -3.49 5.24
C THR A 73 -13.46 -4.11 6.61
N LYS A 74 -14.01 -3.52 7.62
CA LYS A 74 -13.78 -3.88 9.02
C LYS A 74 -14.28 -5.31 9.27
N ASN A 75 -13.41 -6.29 9.08
CA ASN A 75 -13.75 -7.67 9.36
C ASN A 75 -13.96 -7.87 10.85
N ARG A 76 -14.96 -8.63 11.20
CA ARG A 76 -15.11 -9.12 12.56
C ARG A 76 -14.02 -10.15 12.86
N TYR A 77 -13.62 -10.24 14.11
CA TYR A 77 -12.73 -11.31 14.59
C TYR A 77 -13.26 -12.69 14.15
N GLY A 78 -12.35 -13.54 13.69
CA GLY A 78 -12.69 -14.87 13.18
C GLY A 78 -13.21 -14.93 11.75
N GLN A 79 -13.38 -13.80 11.08
CA GLN A 79 -13.74 -13.75 9.66
C GLN A 79 -12.54 -13.36 8.81
N THR A 80 -12.25 -14.16 7.80
CA THR A 80 -11.29 -13.82 6.75
C THR A 80 -11.90 -12.78 5.80
N GLY A 81 -11.06 -11.84 5.36
CA GLY A 81 -11.41 -10.91 4.30
C GLY A 81 -11.59 -11.60 2.94
N HIS A 82 -12.00 -10.83 1.97
CA HIS A 82 -12.11 -11.30 0.60
C HIS A 82 -10.73 -11.69 0.03
N LYS A 83 -10.71 -12.69 -0.83
CA LYS A 83 -9.52 -13.07 -1.57
C LYS A 83 -9.30 -12.09 -2.71
N SER A 84 -8.18 -11.39 -2.67
CA SER A 84 -7.72 -10.54 -3.77
C SER A 84 -7.20 -11.37 -4.95
N PHE A 85 -7.19 -10.81 -6.15
CA PHE A 85 -6.66 -11.48 -7.35
C PHE A 85 -5.12 -11.45 -7.35
N THR A 86 -4.51 -12.52 -7.86
CA THR A 86 -3.06 -12.52 -8.12
C THR A 86 -2.73 -11.58 -9.28
N LEU A 87 -1.62 -10.88 -9.15
CA LEU A 87 -1.09 -9.98 -10.19
C LEU A 87 0.13 -10.60 -10.90
N ILE A 88 0.40 -11.90 -10.70
CA ILE A 88 1.45 -12.61 -11.41
C ILE A 88 0.80 -13.61 -12.37
N GLU A 89 1.21 -13.61 -13.63
CA GLU A 89 0.77 -14.58 -14.62
C GLU A 89 1.13 -16.00 -14.17
N GLU A 90 0.23 -16.97 -14.35
CA GLU A 90 0.36 -18.35 -13.84
C GLU A 90 1.70 -19.00 -14.16
N LYS A 91 2.19 -18.86 -15.41
CA LYS A 91 3.48 -19.40 -15.85
C LYS A 91 4.72 -18.81 -15.16
N HIS A 92 4.54 -17.67 -14.44
CA HIS A 92 5.60 -16.98 -13.70
C HIS A 92 5.45 -17.09 -12.18
N LEU A 93 4.43 -17.82 -11.71
CA LEU A 93 4.25 -18.13 -10.29
C LEU A 93 5.32 -19.12 -9.82
N VAL A 94 6.24 -18.69 -8.98
CA VAL A 94 7.33 -19.50 -8.45
C VAL A 94 7.47 -19.34 -6.95
N ARG A 95 7.44 -20.45 -6.22
CA ARG A 95 7.57 -20.49 -4.75
C ARG A 95 9.03 -20.56 -4.30
N PRO A 96 9.30 -20.03 -3.12
CA PRO A 96 8.60 -18.97 -2.42
C PRO A 96 8.92 -17.60 -2.99
N THR A 97 8.00 -16.66 -2.91
CA THR A 97 8.30 -15.24 -3.13
C THR A 97 8.91 -14.64 -1.88
N SER A 98 9.74 -13.60 -2.04
CA SER A 98 10.32 -12.86 -0.91
C SER A 98 10.70 -11.44 -1.33
N GLY A 99 10.37 -10.46 -0.51
CA GLY A 99 10.57 -9.06 -0.86
C GLY A 99 9.69 -8.58 -2.03
N LEU A 100 9.32 -7.33 -1.99
CA LEU A 100 8.52 -6.65 -3.02
C LEU A 100 8.89 -5.19 -3.05
N GLU A 101 9.19 -4.64 -4.23
CA GLU A 101 9.50 -3.22 -4.40
C GLU A 101 8.98 -2.72 -5.75
N PHE A 102 8.61 -1.43 -5.82
CA PHE A 102 8.31 -0.76 -7.07
C PHE A 102 9.52 0.01 -7.60
N VAL A 103 9.76 -0.09 -8.90
CA VAL A 103 10.79 0.73 -9.54
C VAL A 103 10.38 2.19 -9.50
N SER A 104 11.10 2.98 -8.72
CA SER A 104 10.90 4.42 -8.58
C SER A 104 12.25 5.12 -8.43
N SER A 105 13.06 5.08 -9.48
CA SER A 105 14.41 5.64 -9.48
C SER A 105 14.80 6.11 -10.86
N ARG A 106 15.20 7.38 -11.00
CA ARG A 106 15.72 7.97 -12.25
C ARG A 106 17.01 7.33 -12.74
N HIS A 107 17.70 6.57 -11.90
CA HIS A 107 18.85 5.78 -12.33
C HIS A 107 18.45 4.64 -13.27
N PHE A 108 17.22 4.14 -13.17
CA PHE A 108 16.68 3.10 -14.05
C PHE A 108 15.90 3.71 -15.23
N PRO A 109 15.70 2.97 -16.34
CA PRO A 109 15.00 3.45 -17.54
C PRO A 109 13.58 3.96 -17.25
N ASP A 110 13.10 4.91 -18.09
CA ASP A 110 11.78 5.51 -17.89
C ASP A 110 10.65 4.53 -18.13
N ASN A 111 10.84 3.58 -19.05
CA ASN A 111 9.82 2.60 -19.43
C ASN A 111 9.63 1.47 -18.40
N VAL A 112 10.43 1.45 -17.33
CA VAL A 112 10.29 0.49 -16.22
C VAL A 112 9.80 1.14 -14.93
N GLN A 113 9.61 2.46 -14.91
CA GLN A 113 9.09 3.14 -13.72
C GLN A 113 7.68 2.63 -13.41
N GLY A 114 7.44 2.29 -12.14
CA GLY A 114 6.18 1.69 -11.68
C GLY A 114 6.06 0.18 -11.89
N ASP A 115 7.02 -0.48 -12.55
CA ASP A 115 7.10 -1.94 -12.52
C ASP A 115 7.31 -2.44 -11.10
N PHE A 116 6.84 -3.64 -10.76
CA PHE A 116 7.20 -4.26 -9.51
C PHE A 116 8.26 -5.35 -9.68
N LEU A 117 9.11 -5.44 -8.67
CA LEU A 117 10.18 -6.42 -8.55
C LEU A 117 9.80 -7.39 -7.44
N ILE A 118 9.98 -8.69 -7.69
CA ILE A 118 9.71 -9.73 -6.72
C ILE A 118 10.82 -10.77 -6.73
N ASN A 119 11.31 -11.10 -5.53
CA ASN A 119 12.35 -12.11 -5.35
C ASN A 119 11.76 -13.51 -5.25
N ASN A 120 12.54 -14.51 -5.68
CA ASN A 120 12.25 -15.93 -5.50
C ASN A 120 13.51 -16.66 -4.97
N THR A 121 13.32 -17.52 -3.98
CA THR A 121 14.43 -18.08 -3.20
C THR A 121 14.67 -19.58 -3.35
N ILE A 122 13.75 -20.36 -3.96
CA ILE A 122 13.90 -21.82 -4.12
C ILE A 122 13.67 -22.26 -5.58
N GLY A 123 12.45 -22.12 -6.06
CA GLY A 123 12.09 -22.62 -7.41
C GLY A 123 12.66 -21.80 -8.55
N PHE A 124 13.02 -20.56 -8.26
CA PHE A 124 13.76 -19.65 -9.12
C PHE A 124 14.72 -18.85 -8.23
N LEU A 125 16.00 -18.85 -8.57
CA LEU A 125 17.02 -18.14 -7.80
C LEU A 125 17.28 -16.79 -8.42
N GLY A 126 16.48 -15.79 -8.05
CA GLY A 126 16.58 -14.52 -8.70
C GLY A 126 15.45 -13.52 -8.38
N MET A 127 15.33 -12.53 -9.25
CA MET A 127 14.37 -11.45 -9.18
C MET A 127 13.63 -11.36 -10.51
N LYS A 128 12.30 -11.36 -10.44
CA LYS A 128 11.41 -11.15 -11.58
C LYS A 128 10.91 -9.72 -11.59
N GLN A 129 10.75 -9.17 -12.79
CA GLN A 129 10.19 -7.85 -13.03
C GLN A 129 8.88 -7.95 -13.80
N HIS A 130 7.86 -7.27 -13.33
CA HIS A 130 6.54 -7.24 -13.94
C HIS A 130 6.08 -5.80 -14.16
N GLN A 131 5.54 -5.54 -15.33
CA GLN A 131 4.86 -4.28 -15.61
C GLN A 131 3.49 -4.30 -14.93
N LEU A 132 3.18 -3.27 -14.14
CA LEU A 132 1.87 -3.05 -13.55
C LEU A 132 1.15 -1.97 -14.34
N THR A 133 -0.14 -2.19 -14.64
CA THR A 133 -1.01 -1.21 -15.31
C THR A 133 -2.38 -1.21 -14.67
N ASP A 134 -3.09 -0.10 -14.78
CA ASP A 134 -4.48 -0.02 -14.38
C ASP A 134 -5.36 -0.94 -15.24
N ASP A 135 -6.40 -1.51 -14.63
CA ASP A 135 -7.39 -2.35 -15.29
C ASP A 135 -8.77 -2.19 -14.62
N GLY A 136 -9.57 -1.31 -15.19
CA GLY A 136 -10.84 -0.88 -14.57
C GLY A 136 -10.59 -0.29 -13.18
N THR A 137 -11.28 -0.80 -12.18
CA THR A 137 -11.10 -0.39 -10.79
C THR A 137 -9.75 -0.81 -10.22
N GLY A 138 -9.22 -1.94 -10.66
CA GLY A 138 -8.00 -2.55 -10.12
C GLY A 138 -6.79 -2.46 -11.03
N TYR A 139 -6.05 -3.55 -11.08
CA TYR A 139 -4.77 -3.63 -11.77
C TYR A 139 -4.63 -4.95 -12.52
N LYS A 140 -3.79 -4.92 -13.56
CA LYS A 140 -3.25 -6.11 -14.22
C LYS A 140 -1.74 -6.00 -14.33
N SER A 141 -1.08 -7.12 -14.50
CA SER A 141 0.36 -7.13 -14.76
C SER A 141 0.73 -8.03 -15.93
N LYS A 142 1.94 -7.77 -16.43
CA LYS A 142 2.59 -8.60 -17.45
C LYS A 142 4.04 -8.80 -17.07
N HIS A 143 4.52 -10.04 -17.13
CA HIS A 143 5.93 -10.31 -16.95
C HIS A 143 6.77 -9.55 -17.98
N ARG A 144 7.78 -8.82 -17.52
CA ARG A 144 8.69 -8.06 -18.39
C ARG A 144 9.96 -8.85 -18.64
N GLN A 145 10.61 -9.31 -17.59
CA GLN A 145 11.86 -10.06 -17.66
C GLN A 145 12.22 -10.72 -16.32
N ASP A 146 13.11 -11.68 -16.38
CA ASP A 146 13.86 -12.18 -15.24
C ASP A 146 15.08 -11.25 -15.06
N LEU A 147 14.96 -10.26 -14.16
CA LEU A 147 15.97 -9.20 -14.01
C LEU A 147 17.29 -9.73 -13.47
N ILE A 148 17.22 -10.66 -12.53
CA ILE A 148 18.38 -11.35 -11.96
C ILE A 148 18.11 -12.83 -11.97
N VAL A 149 19.09 -13.60 -12.46
CA VAL A 149 19.06 -15.07 -12.45
C VAL A 149 20.41 -15.58 -11.97
N SER A 150 20.40 -16.50 -11.01
CA SER A 150 21.61 -17.14 -10.52
C SER A 150 21.56 -18.67 -10.69
N LYS A 151 22.72 -19.26 -11.01
CA LYS A 151 22.95 -20.71 -10.96
C LYS A 151 23.54 -21.16 -9.64
N ASP A 152 23.98 -20.21 -8.81
CA ASP A 152 24.53 -20.50 -7.48
C ASP A 152 23.41 -20.95 -6.54
N ARG A 153 23.48 -22.19 -6.07
CA ARG A 153 22.49 -22.77 -5.16
C ARG A 153 22.43 -22.10 -3.79
N ASN A 154 23.46 -21.32 -3.43
CA ASN A 154 23.46 -20.53 -2.20
C ASN A 154 22.74 -19.19 -2.37
N PHE A 155 22.50 -18.72 -3.61
CA PHE A 155 21.83 -17.45 -3.84
C PHE A 155 20.36 -17.52 -3.44
N ARG A 156 20.01 -16.77 -2.40
CA ARG A 156 18.66 -16.74 -1.80
C ARG A 156 18.22 -15.30 -1.56
N PRO A 157 17.79 -14.58 -2.60
CA PRO A 157 17.39 -13.18 -2.45
C PRO A 157 16.12 -13.10 -1.57
N VAL A 158 16.18 -12.33 -0.51
CA VAL A 158 15.11 -12.27 0.52
C VAL A 158 14.47 -10.92 0.66
N ASP A 159 15.19 -9.83 0.35
CA ASP A 159 14.64 -8.48 0.40
C ASP A 159 15.39 -7.54 -0.52
N MET A 160 14.79 -6.38 -0.83
CA MET A 160 15.39 -5.35 -1.67
C MET A 160 14.85 -3.97 -1.34
N GLU A 161 15.68 -2.95 -1.55
CA GLU A 161 15.28 -1.55 -1.38
C GLU A 161 16.09 -0.61 -2.27
N PHE A 162 15.45 0.43 -2.82
CA PHE A 162 16.14 1.52 -3.52
C PHE A 162 16.90 2.43 -2.55
N ALA A 163 18.18 2.59 -2.82
CA ALA A 163 19.07 3.47 -2.07
C ALA A 163 18.85 4.96 -2.43
N PRO A 164 19.38 5.89 -1.60
CA PRO A 164 19.30 7.31 -1.89
C PRO A 164 19.94 7.74 -3.21
N ASP A 165 20.93 6.99 -3.70
CA ASP A 165 21.61 7.22 -4.98
C ASP A 165 20.90 6.58 -6.18
N GLY A 166 19.74 6.01 -5.95
CA GLY A 166 18.89 5.39 -6.98
C GLY A 166 19.27 3.97 -7.37
N SER A 167 20.37 3.41 -6.86
CA SER A 167 20.71 2.01 -7.06
C SER A 167 19.78 1.10 -6.24
N LEU A 168 19.63 -0.17 -6.65
CA LEU A 168 18.85 -1.15 -5.93
C LEU A 168 19.77 -2.06 -5.11
N PHE A 169 19.56 -2.13 -3.81
CA PHE A 169 20.23 -3.10 -2.95
C PHE A 169 19.37 -4.37 -2.82
N LEU A 170 20.04 -5.51 -2.86
CA LEU A 170 19.46 -6.83 -2.75
C LEU A 170 20.17 -7.59 -1.64
N ILE A 171 19.40 -8.13 -0.69
CA ILE A 171 19.91 -8.94 0.40
C ILE A 171 19.79 -10.40 0.01
N ASP A 172 20.88 -11.14 0.12
CA ASP A 172 20.97 -12.58 -0.15
C ASP A 172 21.29 -13.31 1.14
N TRP A 173 20.43 -14.23 1.51
CA TRP A 173 20.61 -15.07 2.70
C TRP A 173 21.85 -16.00 2.59
N HIS A 174 22.28 -16.32 1.38
CA HIS A 174 23.44 -17.16 1.11
C HIS A 174 23.37 -18.50 1.82
N ASN A 175 22.40 -19.32 1.51
CA ASN A 175 22.24 -20.62 2.16
C ASN A 175 21.73 -21.69 1.21
N ILE A 176 22.42 -22.84 1.15
CA ILE A 176 22.00 -23.97 0.31
C ILE A 176 20.72 -24.63 0.85
N LEU A 177 20.57 -24.65 2.18
CA LEU A 177 19.42 -25.25 2.85
C LEU A 177 18.38 -24.20 3.13
N ILE A 178 17.19 -24.39 2.55
CA ILE A 178 16.01 -23.57 2.84
C ILE A 178 14.94 -24.44 3.49
N GLY A 179 14.38 -23.95 4.58
CA GLY A 179 13.30 -24.65 5.28
C GLY A 179 12.90 -23.93 6.56
N HIS A 180 11.93 -24.46 7.24
CA HIS A 180 11.50 -23.94 8.52
C HIS A 180 12.62 -24.08 9.56
N MET A 181 12.76 -23.08 10.43
CA MET A 181 13.80 -23.05 11.46
C MET A 181 13.81 -24.30 12.34
N GLN A 182 12.64 -24.81 12.70
CA GLN A 182 12.52 -26.01 13.51
C GLN A 182 13.08 -27.27 12.85
N HIS A 183 13.18 -27.31 11.54
CA HIS A 183 13.70 -28.47 10.82
C HIS A 183 15.18 -28.34 10.48
N ASN A 184 15.65 -27.15 10.14
CA ASN A 184 16.95 -26.93 9.54
C ASN A 184 17.88 -25.99 10.32
N ALA A 185 17.44 -25.39 11.41
CA ALA A 185 18.22 -24.36 12.12
C ALA A 185 19.58 -24.87 12.61
N ARG A 186 19.66 -26.14 12.97
CA ARG A 186 20.87 -26.79 13.52
C ARG A 186 21.58 -27.69 12.53
N ASP A 187 21.16 -27.70 11.26
CA ASP A 187 21.81 -28.54 10.26
C ASP A 187 23.25 -28.04 10.02
N PRO A 188 24.27 -28.94 10.14
CA PRO A 188 25.68 -28.56 10.00
C PRO A 188 26.04 -28.09 8.57
N LEU A 189 25.21 -28.39 7.56
CA LEU A 189 25.41 -27.91 6.20
C LEU A 189 24.88 -26.47 5.99
N ARG A 190 24.20 -25.92 6.99
CA ARG A 190 23.73 -24.54 6.93
C ARG A 190 24.89 -23.59 7.19
N ASP A 191 25.08 -22.61 6.33
CA ASP A 191 25.99 -21.50 6.62
C ASP A 191 25.38 -20.54 7.64
N HIS A 192 26.02 -20.40 8.78
CA HIS A 192 25.60 -19.53 9.88
C HIS A 192 26.40 -18.23 9.98
N THR A 193 27.40 -18.04 9.09
CA THR A 193 28.41 -17.00 9.22
C THR A 193 28.41 -16.00 8.07
N HIS A 194 27.82 -16.35 6.94
CA HIS A 194 27.83 -15.52 5.74
C HIS A 194 26.44 -15.10 5.31
N GLY A 195 26.39 -13.94 4.71
CA GLY A 195 25.31 -13.37 3.93
C GLY A 195 25.91 -12.47 2.87
N ARG A 196 25.15 -12.09 1.86
CA ARG A 196 25.61 -11.20 0.79
C ARG A 196 24.65 -10.03 0.60
N VAL A 197 25.24 -8.90 0.24
CA VAL A 197 24.49 -7.72 -0.18
C VAL A 197 24.96 -7.35 -1.58
N TYR A 198 24.05 -7.36 -2.53
CA TYR A 198 24.32 -6.95 -3.90
C TYR A 198 23.82 -5.53 -4.14
N ARG A 199 24.50 -4.82 -5.00
CA ARG A 199 24.10 -3.52 -5.52
C ARG A 199 23.84 -3.65 -7.02
N VAL A 200 22.62 -3.36 -7.43
CA VAL A 200 22.20 -3.40 -8.84
C VAL A 200 22.17 -1.99 -9.37
N THR A 201 22.85 -1.76 -10.49
CA THR A 201 22.93 -0.45 -11.16
C THR A 201 22.59 -0.59 -12.64
N TYR A 202 22.18 0.52 -13.25
CA TYR A 202 21.98 0.62 -14.69
C TYR A 202 23.12 1.45 -15.32
N PRO A 203 24.08 0.83 -16.00
CA PRO A 203 25.34 1.51 -16.43
C PRO A 203 25.12 2.69 -17.37
N SER A 204 24.01 2.69 -18.11
CA SER A 204 23.74 3.73 -19.12
C SER A 204 23.21 5.05 -18.55
N ARG A 205 23.01 5.13 -17.23
CA ARG A 205 22.58 6.36 -16.54
C ARG A 205 23.45 6.62 -15.30
N PRO A 206 23.71 7.88 -14.96
CA PRO A 206 24.41 8.21 -13.72
C PRO A 206 23.56 7.84 -12.50
N LEU A 207 24.20 7.62 -11.38
CA LEU A 207 23.54 7.54 -10.09
C LEU A 207 22.85 8.86 -9.77
N VAL A 208 21.76 8.78 -9.03
CA VAL A 208 21.04 9.96 -8.53
C VAL A 208 21.86 10.61 -7.41
N THR A 209 22.01 11.93 -7.44
CA THR A 209 22.57 12.64 -6.28
C THR A 209 21.59 12.52 -5.11
N PRO A 210 22.02 11.95 -3.96
CA PRO A 210 21.17 11.79 -2.81
C PRO A 210 20.61 13.13 -2.31
N ALA A 211 19.29 13.21 -2.15
CA ALA A 211 18.66 14.37 -1.56
C ALA A 211 19.00 14.49 -0.07
N LYS A 212 19.33 15.69 0.38
CA LYS A 212 19.53 15.96 1.80
C LYS A 212 18.18 15.85 2.54
N VAL A 213 18.08 14.93 3.49
CA VAL A 213 16.89 14.75 4.34
C VAL A 213 17.20 15.09 5.79
N TYR A 214 18.12 14.38 6.43
CA TYR A 214 18.55 14.69 7.79
C TYR A 214 19.19 16.07 7.87
N GLY A 215 18.75 16.89 8.80
CA GLY A 215 19.25 18.27 8.99
C GLY A 215 18.89 19.24 7.86
N ALA A 216 18.00 18.87 6.95
CA ALA A 216 17.46 19.79 5.96
C ALA A 216 16.45 20.77 6.57
N SER A 217 16.32 21.97 5.99
CA SER A 217 15.26 22.91 6.34
C SER A 217 13.88 22.35 5.90
N ILE A 218 12.79 22.84 6.50
CA ILE A 218 11.43 22.45 6.11
C ILE A 218 11.18 22.76 4.63
N ASP A 219 11.64 23.90 4.13
CA ASP A 219 11.48 24.28 2.73
C ASP A 219 12.21 23.30 1.80
N GLN A 220 13.45 22.90 2.12
CA GLN A 220 14.19 21.87 1.37
C GLN A 220 13.48 20.51 1.41
N LEU A 221 12.92 20.12 2.55
CA LEU A 221 12.16 18.88 2.67
C LEU A 221 10.93 18.91 1.81
N LEU A 222 10.17 20.00 1.80
CA LEU A 222 8.98 20.15 0.95
C LEU A 222 9.35 20.08 -0.54
N ASP A 223 10.43 20.74 -0.97
CA ASP A 223 10.89 20.65 -2.36
C ASP A 223 11.34 19.24 -2.76
N ASN A 224 11.93 18.49 -1.83
CA ASN A 224 12.28 17.08 -2.04
C ASN A 224 11.05 16.17 -2.25
N LEU A 225 9.84 16.59 -1.87
CA LEU A 225 8.60 15.85 -2.17
C LEU A 225 8.24 15.84 -3.67
N LYS A 226 8.85 16.73 -4.47
CA LYS A 226 8.70 16.72 -5.93
C LYS A 226 9.54 15.63 -6.62
N LEU A 227 10.50 15.05 -5.91
CA LEU A 227 11.36 14.01 -6.49
C LEU A 227 10.57 12.74 -6.80
N PRO A 228 10.85 12.09 -7.94
CA PRO A 228 10.12 10.89 -8.33
C PRO A 228 10.44 9.66 -7.48
N GLU A 229 11.57 9.64 -6.80
CA GLU A 229 12.00 8.53 -5.96
C GLU A 229 11.09 8.36 -4.74
N TYR A 230 10.26 7.29 -4.73
CA TYR A 230 9.34 7.00 -3.63
C TYR A 230 10.03 6.92 -2.27
N ARG A 231 11.19 6.26 -2.19
CA ARG A 231 11.94 6.11 -0.94
C ARG A 231 12.46 7.44 -0.42
N THR A 232 12.81 8.39 -1.29
CA THR A 232 13.17 9.75 -0.89
C THR A 232 11.97 10.47 -0.31
N ARG A 233 10.81 10.47 -0.99
CA ARG A 233 9.59 11.09 -0.47
C ARG A 233 9.14 10.47 0.86
N TYR A 234 9.24 9.15 0.99
CA TYR A 234 8.95 8.46 2.24
C TYR A 234 9.82 8.94 3.41
N ARG A 235 11.15 9.05 3.20
CA ARG A 235 12.10 9.55 4.22
C ARG A 235 11.81 11.02 4.56
N VAL A 236 11.49 11.83 3.57
CA VAL A 236 11.09 13.24 3.75
C VAL A 236 9.83 13.36 4.60
N ARG A 237 8.78 12.60 4.29
CA ARG A 237 7.55 12.60 5.10
C ARG A 237 7.81 12.17 6.54
N ARG A 238 8.71 11.20 6.75
CA ARG A 238 9.11 10.78 8.11
C ARG A 238 9.81 11.91 8.85
N GLU A 239 10.73 12.60 8.20
CA GLU A 239 11.47 13.73 8.80
C GLU A 239 10.52 14.88 9.15
N LEU A 240 9.62 15.27 8.23
CA LEU A 240 8.61 16.30 8.47
C LEU A 240 7.67 15.93 9.62
N ARG A 241 7.28 14.66 9.74
CA ARG A 241 6.44 14.18 10.84
C ARG A 241 7.12 14.32 12.21
N GLY A 242 8.43 14.24 12.25
CA GLY A 242 9.23 14.46 13.47
C GLY A 242 9.38 15.94 13.88
N ARG A 243 8.97 16.89 13.03
CA ARG A 243 9.03 18.33 13.30
C ARG A 243 7.76 18.83 14.00
N LYS A 244 7.83 20.01 14.62
CA LYS A 244 6.66 20.65 15.23
C LYS A 244 5.65 21.04 14.15
N ALA A 245 4.39 20.65 14.32
CA ALA A 245 3.32 20.97 13.36
C ALA A 245 3.17 22.50 13.15
N ALA A 246 3.36 23.30 14.21
CA ALA A 246 3.30 24.76 14.13
C ALA A 246 4.32 25.36 13.16
N ASP A 247 5.49 24.72 13.00
CA ASP A 247 6.54 25.17 12.11
C ASP A 247 6.31 24.66 10.66
N VAL A 248 5.76 23.44 10.51
CA VAL A 248 5.58 22.79 9.21
C VAL A 248 4.34 23.29 8.47
N LEU A 249 3.20 23.40 9.13
CA LEU A 249 1.92 23.69 8.45
C LEU A 249 1.92 25.03 7.68
N PRO A 250 2.43 26.16 8.22
CA PRO A 250 2.52 27.39 7.44
C PRO A 250 3.40 27.27 6.21
N LYS A 251 4.48 26.49 6.31
CA LYS A 251 5.40 26.22 5.20
C LYS A 251 4.74 25.36 4.12
N VAL A 252 3.98 24.34 4.50
CA VAL A 252 3.18 23.53 3.55
C VAL A 252 2.23 24.43 2.76
N THR A 253 1.49 25.30 3.44
CA THR A 253 0.56 26.25 2.79
C THR A 253 1.28 27.16 1.79
N ALA A 254 2.42 27.74 2.20
CA ALA A 254 3.21 28.60 1.33
C ALA A 254 3.83 27.85 0.14
N TRP A 255 4.25 26.60 0.37
CA TRP A 255 4.81 25.73 -0.68
C TRP A 255 3.76 25.37 -1.73
N VAL A 256 2.57 24.94 -1.30
CA VAL A 256 1.44 24.63 -2.21
C VAL A 256 1.05 25.84 -3.05
N ALA A 257 1.04 27.04 -2.47
CA ALA A 257 0.71 28.28 -3.20
C ALA A 257 1.71 28.61 -4.33
N LYS A 258 2.93 28.08 -4.28
CA LYS A 258 3.99 28.28 -5.27
C LYS A 258 4.06 27.17 -6.32
N LEU A 259 3.30 26.08 -6.18
CA LEU A 259 3.30 25.00 -7.15
C LEU A 259 2.75 25.49 -8.49
N ASN A 260 3.43 25.10 -9.56
CA ASN A 260 2.98 25.37 -10.90
C ASN A 260 1.81 24.43 -11.27
N LYS A 261 0.65 25.00 -11.54
CA LYS A 261 -0.58 24.25 -11.84
C LYS A 261 -0.56 23.56 -13.21
N ASP A 262 0.33 23.98 -14.09
CA ASP A 262 0.47 23.43 -15.45
C ASP A 262 1.42 22.24 -15.50
N GLU A 263 2.12 21.94 -14.40
CA GLU A 263 2.97 20.74 -14.30
C GLU A 263 2.11 19.46 -14.24
N ALA A 264 2.53 18.43 -14.96
CA ALA A 264 1.84 17.14 -15.00
C ALA A 264 1.67 16.51 -13.63
N ASP A 265 2.65 16.68 -12.73
CA ASP A 265 2.65 16.15 -11.37
C ASP A 265 2.05 17.12 -10.33
N TYR A 266 1.42 18.24 -10.75
CA TYR A 266 0.85 19.23 -9.83
C TYR A 266 -0.08 18.61 -8.77
N GLU A 267 -1.06 17.83 -9.21
CA GLU A 267 -2.04 17.20 -8.30
C GLU A 267 -1.36 16.20 -7.36
N HIS A 268 -0.33 15.49 -7.83
CA HIS A 268 0.47 14.62 -6.97
C HIS A 268 1.27 15.41 -5.92
N HIS A 269 1.84 16.57 -6.30
CA HIS A 269 2.55 17.42 -5.33
C HIS A 269 1.59 17.96 -4.25
N VAL A 270 0.39 18.36 -4.63
CA VAL A 270 -0.65 18.75 -3.64
C VAL A 270 -1.06 17.58 -2.76
N LEU A 271 -1.11 16.36 -3.29
CA LEU A 271 -1.36 15.14 -2.52
C LEU A 271 -0.23 14.86 -1.51
N GLU A 272 1.02 15.08 -1.88
CA GLU A 272 2.14 14.97 -0.94
C GLU A 272 1.98 15.98 0.23
N ALA A 273 1.52 17.21 -0.05
CA ALA A 273 1.20 18.17 0.99
C ALA A 273 0.10 17.67 1.94
N LEU A 274 -0.97 17.08 1.39
CA LEU A 274 -2.03 16.48 2.20
C LEU A 274 -1.49 15.34 3.08
N TRP A 275 -0.62 14.48 2.55
CA TRP A 275 0.01 13.41 3.32
C TRP A 275 0.92 13.93 4.43
N VAL A 276 1.62 15.05 4.23
CA VAL A 276 2.40 15.70 5.29
C VAL A 276 1.48 16.16 6.42
N THR A 277 0.39 16.85 6.12
CA THR A 277 -0.56 17.32 7.14
C THR A 277 -1.22 16.16 7.88
N TRP A 278 -1.57 15.10 7.16
CA TRP A 278 -2.05 13.86 7.76
C TRP A 278 -1.01 13.22 8.68
N GLY A 279 0.26 13.13 8.24
CA GLY A 279 1.36 12.62 9.04
C GLY A 279 1.58 13.36 10.36
N LEU A 280 1.30 14.66 10.38
CA LEU A 280 1.30 15.51 11.57
C LEU A 280 0.02 15.40 12.41
N ASN A 281 -0.92 14.55 12.00
CA ASN A 281 -2.24 14.40 12.60
C ASN A 281 -3.05 15.72 12.64
N LYS A 282 -2.89 16.55 11.61
CA LYS A 282 -3.54 17.86 11.42
C LYS A 282 -3.98 17.99 9.96
N VAL A 283 -5.04 17.26 9.57
CA VAL A 283 -5.49 17.29 8.18
C VAL A 283 -5.88 18.69 7.75
N ASP A 284 -5.41 19.11 6.58
CA ASP A 284 -5.84 20.33 5.93
C ASP A 284 -7.10 20.05 5.11
N GLN A 285 -8.26 20.49 5.60
CA GLN A 285 -9.54 20.25 4.93
C GLN A 285 -9.65 20.97 3.59
N LYS A 286 -8.95 22.09 3.39
CA LYS A 286 -8.94 22.80 2.10
C LYS A 286 -8.23 21.98 1.04
N LEU A 287 -7.04 21.44 1.35
CA LEU A 287 -6.31 20.53 0.47
C LEU A 287 -7.12 19.27 0.20
N LEU A 288 -7.72 18.68 1.24
CA LEU A 288 -8.55 17.49 1.09
C LEU A 288 -9.72 17.75 0.14
N ASN A 289 -10.48 18.84 0.33
CA ASN A 289 -11.60 19.18 -0.54
C ASN A 289 -11.17 19.43 -1.99
N GLN A 290 -10.01 20.06 -2.19
CA GLN A 290 -9.43 20.27 -3.52
C GLN A 290 -9.13 18.92 -4.19
N LEU A 291 -8.47 18.01 -3.49
CA LEU A 291 -8.02 16.73 -4.04
C LEU A 291 -9.16 15.71 -4.22
N LEU A 292 -10.24 15.82 -3.47
CA LEU A 292 -11.48 15.06 -3.73
C LEU A 292 -12.15 15.44 -5.06
N GLN A 293 -11.71 16.52 -5.70
CA GLN A 293 -12.19 17.01 -6.99
C GLN A 293 -11.08 17.07 -8.06
N ALA A 294 -9.94 16.42 -7.82
CA ALA A 294 -8.82 16.35 -8.73
C ALA A 294 -9.24 15.71 -10.06
N LYS A 295 -8.57 16.06 -11.15
CA LYS A 295 -8.81 15.46 -12.47
C LYS A 295 -8.37 13.99 -12.48
N ASP A 296 -7.22 13.70 -11.86
CA ASP A 296 -6.69 12.35 -11.75
C ASP A 296 -7.45 11.55 -10.67
N TYR A 297 -8.10 10.46 -11.08
CA TYR A 297 -8.85 9.60 -10.16
C TYR A 297 -7.96 8.91 -9.11
N HIS A 298 -6.68 8.71 -9.37
CA HIS A 298 -5.76 8.17 -8.38
C HIS A 298 -5.62 9.13 -7.20
N VAL A 299 -5.55 10.42 -7.50
CA VAL A 299 -5.50 11.48 -6.49
C VAL A 299 -6.80 11.54 -5.71
N ARG A 300 -7.97 11.47 -6.40
CA ARG A 300 -9.27 11.43 -5.72
C ARG A 300 -9.38 10.21 -4.80
N ALA A 301 -8.97 9.03 -5.24
CA ALA A 301 -8.97 7.81 -4.42
C ALA A 301 -8.04 7.94 -3.20
N ALA A 302 -6.84 8.49 -3.38
CA ALA A 302 -5.92 8.76 -2.28
C ALA A 302 -6.48 9.79 -1.28
N ALA A 303 -7.20 10.80 -1.74
CA ALA A 303 -7.88 11.78 -0.88
C ALA A 303 -9.01 11.14 -0.08
N VAL A 304 -9.82 10.26 -0.68
CA VAL A 304 -10.85 9.47 0.04
C VAL A 304 -10.22 8.59 1.12
N LYS A 305 -9.07 7.98 0.83
CA LYS A 305 -8.32 7.21 1.84
C LYS A 305 -7.90 8.09 3.02
N VAL A 306 -7.43 9.31 2.79
CA VAL A 306 -7.14 10.28 3.86
C VAL A 306 -8.41 10.64 4.63
N LEU A 307 -9.50 10.96 3.94
CA LEU A 307 -10.80 11.26 4.55
C LEU A 307 -11.26 10.15 5.50
N ARG A 308 -11.09 8.89 5.11
CA ARG A 308 -11.39 7.74 5.96
C ARG A 308 -10.66 7.78 7.31
N TYR A 309 -9.36 8.00 7.29
CA TYR A 309 -8.52 7.96 8.50
C TYR A 309 -8.57 9.24 9.34
N THR A 310 -9.07 10.33 8.78
CA THR A 310 -9.10 11.65 9.41
C THR A 310 -10.50 12.21 9.60
N GLY A 311 -11.53 11.41 9.38
CA GLY A 311 -12.93 11.83 9.45
C GLY A 311 -13.32 12.55 10.74
N HIS A 312 -12.67 12.20 11.87
CA HIS A 312 -12.84 12.87 13.16
C HIS A 312 -12.34 14.33 13.19
N GLN A 313 -11.58 14.75 12.16
CA GLN A 313 -11.09 16.13 11.99
C GLN A 313 -11.80 16.87 10.86
N VAL A 314 -12.65 16.19 10.10
CA VAL A 314 -13.25 16.70 8.86
C VAL A 314 -14.72 17.03 9.09
N LYS A 315 -15.11 18.25 8.74
CA LYS A 315 -16.53 18.62 8.68
C LYS A 315 -17.19 17.93 7.49
N ASN A 316 -18.43 17.50 7.67
CA ASN A 316 -19.26 16.92 6.61
C ASN A 316 -18.69 15.63 5.96
N GLN A 317 -17.96 14.81 6.73
CA GLN A 317 -17.39 13.54 6.22
C GLN A 317 -18.44 12.70 5.47
N ALA A 318 -19.65 12.56 6.01
CA ALA A 318 -20.70 11.76 5.40
C ALA A 318 -21.11 12.29 4.01
N ALA A 319 -21.27 13.60 3.86
CA ALA A 319 -21.62 14.21 2.58
C ALA A 319 -20.49 14.07 1.55
N LEU A 320 -19.23 14.19 1.97
CA LEU A 320 -18.07 13.96 1.09
C LEU A 320 -17.99 12.51 0.63
N LEU A 321 -18.27 11.56 1.50
CA LEU A 321 -18.30 10.13 1.16
C LEU A 321 -19.48 9.78 0.26
N ALA A 322 -20.65 10.37 0.48
CA ALA A 322 -21.82 10.20 -0.39
C ALA A 322 -21.49 10.63 -1.83
N LYS A 323 -20.79 11.77 -1.99
CA LYS A 323 -20.32 12.20 -3.32
C LYS A 323 -19.28 11.24 -3.91
N ALA A 324 -18.33 10.77 -3.11
CA ALA A 324 -17.26 9.88 -3.59
C ALA A 324 -17.76 8.47 -3.95
N VAL A 325 -18.84 7.99 -3.35
CA VAL A 325 -19.50 6.71 -3.71
C VAL A 325 -20.12 6.77 -5.11
N GLU A 326 -20.43 7.97 -5.61
CA GLU A 326 -20.97 8.21 -6.95
C GLU A 326 -19.92 8.73 -7.94
N ASP A 327 -18.63 8.66 -7.61
CA ASP A 327 -17.53 9.03 -8.52
C ASP A 327 -17.59 8.20 -9.82
N GLU A 328 -17.21 8.83 -10.93
CA GLU A 328 -17.15 8.15 -12.24
C GLU A 328 -16.19 6.95 -12.24
N HIS A 329 -15.11 6.99 -11.43
CA HIS A 329 -14.10 5.94 -11.40
C HIS A 329 -14.30 4.94 -10.25
N GLY A 330 -14.29 3.63 -10.58
CA GLY A 330 -14.53 2.55 -9.63
C GLY A 330 -13.58 2.53 -8.44
N ARG A 331 -12.30 2.88 -8.62
CA ARG A 331 -11.31 2.93 -7.52
C ARG A 331 -11.68 3.96 -6.45
N VAL A 332 -12.18 5.12 -6.85
CA VAL A 332 -12.66 6.15 -5.93
C VAL A 332 -13.89 5.66 -5.17
N ARG A 333 -14.85 5.07 -5.90
CA ARG A 333 -16.04 4.47 -5.28
C ARG A 333 -15.69 3.39 -4.28
N MET A 334 -14.71 2.52 -4.60
CA MET A 334 -14.27 1.45 -3.71
C MET A 334 -13.64 2.00 -2.41
N GLU A 335 -12.77 3.00 -2.49
CA GLU A 335 -12.25 3.69 -1.29
C GLU A 335 -13.39 4.29 -0.45
N ALA A 336 -14.41 4.84 -1.11
CA ALA A 336 -15.56 5.43 -0.45
C ALA A 336 -16.45 4.37 0.23
N PHE A 337 -16.67 3.19 -0.38
CA PHE A 337 -17.40 2.09 0.27
C PHE A 337 -16.74 1.68 1.57
N VAL A 338 -15.44 1.49 1.52
CA VAL A 338 -14.66 1.10 2.68
C VAL A 338 -14.71 2.19 3.75
N ALA A 339 -14.51 3.45 3.37
CA ALA A 339 -14.58 4.56 4.30
C ALA A 339 -15.98 4.69 4.94
N ALA A 340 -17.06 4.57 4.15
CA ALA A 340 -18.43 4.65 4.63
C ALA A 340 -18.76 3.51 5.62
N SER A 341 -18.19 2.30 5.41
CA SER A 341 -18.44 1.16 6.30
C SER A 341 -17.99 1.38 7.75
N TRP A 342 -17.19 2.41 8.01
CA TRP A 342 -16.72 2.76 9.36
C TRP A 342 -17.63 3.77 10.07
N LEU A 343 -18.59 4.35 9.37
CA LEU A 343 -19.57 5.26 9.95
C LEU A 343 -20.66 4.49 10.74
N PRO A 344 -21.40 5.15 11.63
CA PRO A 344 -22.58 4.57 12.24
C PRO A 344 -23.55 4.04 11.18
N LYS A 345 -24.25 2.96 11.49
CA LYS A 345 -25.16 2.24 10.58
C LYS A 345 -26.12 3.16 9.84
N GLU A 346 -26.76 4.06 10.58
CA GLU A 346 -27.79 4.97 10.09
C GLU A 346 -27.24 5.96 9.06
N THR A 347 -25.94 6.26 9.13
CA THR A 347 -25.22 7.11 8.17
C THR A 347 -24.63 6.30 7.03
N ALA A 348 -24.06 5.14 7.34
CA ALA A 348 -23.34 4.29 6.37
C ALA A 348 -24.27 3.70 5.31
N LEU A 349 -25.43 3.11 5.71
CA LEU A 349 -26.30 2.39 4.79
C LEU A 349 -26.90 3.26 3.68
N PRO A 350 -27.41 4.49 3.95
CA PRO A 350 -27.85 5.38 2.88
C PRO A 350 -26.71 5.71 1.88
N ILE A 351 -25.51 5.97 2.37
CA ILE A 351 -24.34 6.25 1.50
C ILE A 351 -24.02 5.04 0.62
N LEU A 352 -23.93 3.85 1.22
CA LEU A 352 -23.64 2.61 0.48
C LEU A 352 -24.72 2.27 -0.54
N ALA A 353 -25.98 2.64 -0.30
CA ALA A 353 -27.08 2.42 -1.23
C ALA A 353 -26.89 3.22 -2.55
N LEU A 354 -26.24 4.37 -2.53
CA LEU A 354 -25.94 5.18 -3.72
C LEU A 354 -25.02 4.44 -4.72
N ALA A 355 -24.24 3.47 -4.26
CA ALA A 355 -23.40 2.66 -5.12
C ALA A 355 -24.17 1.92 -6.23
N LYS A 356 -25.49 1.69 -6.04
CA LYS A 356 -26.35 1.05 -7.05
C LYS A 356 -26.58 1.92 -8.29
N ASN A 357 -26.27 3.19 -8.23
CA ASN A 357 -26.37 4.11 -9.37
C ASN A 357 -25.29 3.86 -10.44
N HIS A 358 -24.27 3.07 -10.10
CA HIS A 358 -23.15 2.76 -11.00
C HIS A 358 -22.88 1.25 -11.04
N PRO A 359 -22.39 0.72 -12.17
CA PRO A 359 -22.01 -0.68 -12.25
C PRO A 359 -20.83 -0.99 -11.32
N LEU A 360 -20.89 -2.15 -10.67
CA LEU A 360 -19.78 -2.71 -9.91
C LEU A 360 -19.04 -3.70 -10.82
N ASP A 361 -17.72 -3.57 -10.91
CA ASP A 361 -16.88 -4.56 -11.58
C ASP A 361 -16.44 -5.67 -10.61
N THR A 362 -15.73 -6.67 -11.13
CA THR A 362 -15.27 -7.84 -10.35
C THR A 362 -14.37 -7.48 -9.17
N TRP A 363 -13.70 -6.32 -9.21
CA TRP A 363 -12.88 -5.82 -8.10
C TRP A 363 -13.76 -5.26 -6.97
N MET A 364 -14.90 -4.69 -7.30
CA MET A 364 -15.77 -3.97 -6.36
C MET A 364 -16.81 -4.84 -5.68
N ASP A 365 -17.30 -5.90 -6.33
CA ASP A 365 -18.40 -6.72 -5.83
C ASP A 365 -18.20 -7.16 -4.38
N LYS A 366 -17.07 -7.79 -4.10
CA LYS A 366 -16.79 -8.34 -2.77
C LYS A 366 -16.53 -7.27 -1.70
N PRO A 367 -15.71 -6.24 -1.95
CA PRO A 367 -15.58 -5.11 -1.04
C PRO A 367 -16.90 -4.44 -0.72
N TYR A 368 -17.79 -4.27 -1.70
CA TYR A 368 -19.11 -3.70 -1.47
C TYR A 368 -19.98 -4.58 -0.57
N GLU A 369 -20.10 -5.88 -0.86
CA GLU A 369 -20.83 -6.83 0.00
C GLU A 369 -20.34 -6.77 1.45
N ILE A 370 -19.03 -6.77 1.65
CA ILE A 370 -18.42 -6.72 2.98
C ILE A 370 -18.69 -5.38 3.67
N ALA A 371 -18.63 -4.26 2.94
CA ALA A 371 -18.93 -2.93 3.48
C ALA A 371 -20.38 -2.85 3.97
N VAL A 372 -21.34 -3.33 3.17
CA VAL A 372 -22.75 -3.38 3.55
C VAL A 372 -22.99 -4.31 4.74
N ALA A 373 -22.37 -5.51 4.74
CA ALA A 373 -22.44 -6.45 5.85
C ALA A 373 -21.95 -5.85 7.14
N HIS A 374 -20.80 -5.17 7.07
CA HIS A 374 -20.22 -4.52 8.23
C HIS A 374 -21.12 -3.42 8.77
N ALA A 375 -21.56 -2.50 7.91
CA ALA A 375 -22.44 -1.41 8.28
C ALA A 375 -23.79 -1.90 8.85
N SER A 376 -24.34 -2.99 8.31
CA SER A 376 -25.59 -3.61 8.79
C SER A 376 -25.45 -4.36 10.12
N GLY A 377 -24.21 -4.65 10.54
CA GLY A 377 -23.99 -5.52 11.70
C GLY A 377 -24.32 -6.99 11.46
N VAL A 378 -24.48 -7.43 10.20
CA VAL A 378 -24.91 -8.78 9.81
C VAL A 378 -23.72 -9.60 9.28
N ASN A 379 -23.78 -10.93 9.40
CA ASN A 379 -22.78 -11.81 8.83
C ASN A 379 -22.87 -11.81 7.29
N VAL A 380 -21.74 -11.75 6.58
CA VAL A 380 -21.64 -11.75 5.10
C VAL A 380 -22.45 -12.90 4.45
N LEU A 381 -22.49 -14.07 5.08
CA LEU A 381 -23.26 -15.22 4.59
C LEU A 381 -24.78 -14.99 4.57
N LYS A 382 -25.32 -14.12 5.43
CA LYS A 382 -26.75 -13.80 5.47
C LYS A 382 -27.18 -12.73 4.46
N ILE A 383 -26.25 -11.92 3.98
CA ILE A 383 -26.55 -10.83 3.03
C ILE A 383 -26.78 -11.34 1.63
N LYS A 384 -26.15 -12.44 1.20
CA LYS A 384 -26.46 -13.03 -0.11
C LYS A 384 -27.94 -13.31 -0.30
N THR A 385 -28.61 -13.73 0.75
CA THR A 385 -30.07 -14.00 0.71
C THR A 385 -30.88 -12.70 0.64
N GLN A 386 -30.44 -11.63 1.29
CA GLN A 386 -31.17 -10.35 1.27
C GLN A 386 -30.92 -9.54 -0.01
N LEU A 387 -29.73 -9.60 -0.60
CA LEU A 387 -29.45 -8.93 -1.88
C LEU A 387 -30.13 -9.64 -3.06
N LEU A 388 -30.35 -10.96 -2.99
CA LEU A 388 -31.11 -11.72 -4.00
C LEU A 388 -32.59 -11.44 -3.92
N SER A 389 -33.13 -11.06 -2.75
CA SER A 389 -34.53 -10.67 -2.59
C SER A 389 -34.83 -9.21 -2.96
N LEU A 390 -33.79 -8.41 -3.23
CA LEU A 390 -33.89 -7.01 -3.64
C LEU A 390 -33.58 -6.82 -5.15
N ARG A 391 -33.32 -7.91 -5.88
CA ARG A 391 -33.29 -7.98 -7.34
C ARG A 391 -34.63 -8.47 -7.86
#